data_2b150e7a903dae163ce34826d47a4c2b
#
_entry.id   2b150e7a903dae163ce34826d47a4c2b
#
_cell.length_a   1.000
_cell.length_b   1.000
_cell.length_c   1.000
_cell.angle_alpha   90.00
_cell.angle_beta   90.00
_cell.angle_gamma   90.00
#
_symmetry.space_group_name_H-M   'P 1'
#
loop_
_entity.id
_entity.type
_entity.pdbx_description
1 polymer ?
#
loop_
_entity_poly.entity_id
_entity_poly.type
_entity_poly.pdbx_seq_one_letter_code
_entity_poly.pdbx_strand_id
1 'polypeptide(L)'
;MADMDTALKEIMDIDGAIGVALVDHTSGMALGTAGGGKEIDLTVAAAGNTDVVRAKLRAMEMLNITEKIEDILITLDTQYHMIRPLTSRSGKGLFLYVALRRDRSNLAMARHNLKRIENDLDV
;
A
#
# COMPACT_ATOMS: atom_id res chain seq x y z
N MET A 1 -2.43 -6.48 18.27
CA MET A 1 -3.26 -6.73 17.07
C MET A 1 -4.14 -5.54 16.80
N ALA A 2 -4.01 -4.97 15.63
CA ALA A 2 -4.77 -3.80 15.25
C ALA A 2 -5.80 -4.17 14.18
N ASP A 3 -7.01 -3.64 14.29
CA ASP A 3 -8.00 -3.76 13.24
C ASP A 3 -7.63 -2.83 12.07
N MET A 4 -8.36 -2.97 10.96
CA MET A 4 -8.11 -2.20 9.75
C MET A 4 -8.18 -0.68 10.01
N ASP A 5 -9.23 -0.20 10.68
CA ASP A 5 -9.40 1.23 10.88
C ASP A 5 -8.27 1.83 11.72
N THR A 6 -7.85 1.14 12.76
CA THR A 6 -6.72 1.57 13.60
C THR A 6 -5.44 1.60 12.77
N ALA A 7 -5.18 0.56 11.99
CA ALA A 7 -3.99 0.49 11.14
C ALA A 7 -3.95 1.63 10.11
N LEU A 8 -5.07 1.90 9.44
CA LEU A 8 -5.13 2.98 8.45
C LEU A 8 -4.90 4.36 9.09
N LYS A 9 -5.41 4.58 10.30
CA LYS A 9 -5.15 5.82 11.04
C LYS A 9 -3.67 5.96 11.41
N GLU A 10 -3.05 4.88 11.86
CA GLU A 10 -1.61 4.89 12.17
C GLU A 10 -0.77 5.21 10.93
N ILE A 11 -1.14 4.68 9.78
CA ILE A 11 -0.44 4.96 8.53
C ILE A 11 -0.54 6.44 8.19
N MET A 12 -1.70 7.07 8.43
CA MET A 12 -1.87 8.49 8.18
C MET A 12 -1.04 9.37 9.13
N ASP A 13 -0.57 8.84 10.24
CA ASP A 13 0.35 9.54 11.15
C ASP A 13 1.80 9.53 10.65
N ILE A 14 2.11 8.76 9.62
CA ILE A 14 3.44 8.78 9.01
C ILE A 14 3.66 10.15 8.36
N ASP A 15 4.83 10.74 8.59
CA ASP A 15 5.18 12.04 8.05
C ASP A 15 5.02 12.06 6.52
N GLY A 16 4.26 13.04 6.04
CA GLY A 16 4.03 13.21 4.61
C GLY A 16 2.87 12.40 4.03
N ALA A 17 2.18 11.59 4.84
CA ALA A 17 1.09 10.77 4.34
C ALA A 17 -0.04 11.62 3.74
N ILE A 18 -0.42 11.30 2.51
CA ILE A 18 -1.53 11.96 1.80
C ILE A 18 -2.78 11.09 1.90
N GLY A 19 -2.63 9.80 1.70
CA GLY A 19 -3.75 8.86 1.75
C GLY A 19 -3.27 7.42 1.74
N VAL A 20 -4.15 6.55 2.21
CA VAL A 20 -3.89 5.11 2.28
C VAL A 20 -5.16 4.33 1.96
N ALA A 21 -4.98 3.20 1.30
CA ALA A 21 -6.08 2.25 1.04
C ALA A 21 -5.60 0.84 1.30
N LEU A 22 -6.46 0.03 1.90
CA LEU A 22 -6.29 -1.42 1.94
C LEU A 22 -7.15 -2.00 0.83
N VAL A 23 -6.54 -2.73 -0.09
CA VAL A 23 -7.17 -3.13 -1.35
C VAL A 23 -7.17 -4.64 -1.51
N ASP A 24 -8.31 -5.17 -1.95
CA ASP A 24 -8.42 -6.56 -2.39
C ASP A 24 -7.95 -6.63 -3.86
N HIS A 25 -6.80 -7.26 -4.12
CA HIS A 25 -6.25 -7.28 -5.46
C HIS A 25 -7.03 -8.20 -6.42
N THR A 26 -7.91 -9.03 -5.90
CA THR A 26 -8.77 -9.89 -6.74
C THR A 26 -9.86 -9.07 -7.41
N SER A 27 -10.49 -8.17 -6.67
CA SER A 27 -11.59 -7.33 -7.16
C SER A 27 -11.15 -5.92 -7.55
N GLY A 28 -10.02 -5.44 -7.02
CA GLY A 28 -9.59 -4.05 -7.17
C GLY A 28 -10.34 -3.08 -6.27
N MET A 29 -11.11 -3.59 -5.31
CA MET A 29 -11.90 -2.76 -4.41
C MET A 29 -11.14 -2.42 -3.14
N ALA A 30 -11.26 -1.16 -2.69
CA ALA A 30 -10.75 -0.75 -1.40
C ALA A 30 -11.66 -1.29 -0.30
N LEU A 31 -11.06 -2.01 0.65
CA LEU A 31 -11.76 -2.50 1.84
C LEU A 31 -11.85 -1.40 2.90
N GLY A 32 -10.90 -0.47 2.90
CA GLY A 32 -10.88 0.67 3.77
C GLY A 32 -9.92 1.72 3.25
N THR A 33 -10.17 2.97 3.61
CA THR A 33 -9.34 4.11 3.19
C THR A 33 -9.21 5.09 4.35
N ALA A 34 -8.14 5.91 4.30
CA ALA A 34 -7.99 7.06 5.18
C ALA A 34 -7.26 8.16 4.41
N GLY A 35 -7.59 9.41 4.70
CA GLY A 35 -7.01 10.55 3.99
C GLY A 35 -7.49 10.65 2.55
N GLY A 36 -6.61 11.07 1.66
CA GLY A 36 -6.89 11.27 0.23
C GLY A 36 -7.55 12.62 -0.04
N GLY A 37 -8.75 12.81 0.47
CA GLY A 37 -9.48 14.07 0.30
C GLY A 37 -9.63 14.45 -1.15
N LYS A 38 -9.28 15.68 -1.48
CA LYS A 38 -9.32 16.18 -2.85
C LYS A 38 -8.04 15.89 -3.64
N GLU A 39 -6.98 15.48 -2.96
CA GLU A 39 -5.68 15.27 -3.60
C GLU A 39 -5.60 13.95 -4.36
N ILE A 40 -6.17 12.89 -3.80
CA ILE A 40 -6.13 11.56 -4.40
C ILE A 40 -7.49 10.88 -4.19
N ASP A 41 -8.07 10.44 -5.29
CA ASP A 41 -9.26 9.58 -5.25
C ASP A 41 -8.80 8.15 -4.97
N LEU A 42 -8.98 7.72 -3.72
CA LEU A 42 -8.49 6.41 -3.27
C LEU A 42 -9.24 5.23 -3.89
N THR A 43 -10.48 5.43 -4.32
CA THR A 43 -11.24 4.40 -5.03
C THR A 43 -10.63 4.14 -6.41
N VAL A 44 -10.29 5.22 -7.12
CA VAL A 44 -9.61 5.13 -8.43
C VAL A 44 -8.20 4.57 -8.26
N ALA A 45 -7.48 5.03 -7.23
CA ALA A 45 -6.14 4.53 -6.94
C ALA A 45 -6.13 3.03 -6.65
N ALA A 46 -7.12 2.54 -5.90
CA ALA A 46 -7.25 1.11 -5.60
C ALA A 46 -7.38 0.29 -6.88
N ALA A 47 -8.26 0.70 -7.77
CA ALA A 47 -8.48 -0.01 -9.04
C ALA A 47 -7.24 0.03 -9.93
N GLY A 48 -6.66 1.21 -10.11
CA GLY A 48 -5.49 1.40 -10.99
C GLY A 48 -4.24 0.69 -10.48
N ASN A 49 -3.99 0.75 -9.18
CA ASN A 49 -2.82 0.08 -8.60
C ASN A 49 -2.97 -1.44 -8.50
N THR A 50 -4.20 -1.94 -8.52
CA THR A 50 -4.45 -3.38 -8.67
C THR A 50 -3.86 -3.89 -10.00
N ASP A 51 -4.02 -3.12 -11.07
CA ASP A 51 -3.43 -3.48 -12.37
C ASP A 51 -1.90 -3.51 -12.30
N VAL A 52 -1.30 -2.58 -11.57
CA VAL A 52 0.17 -2.56 -11.37
C VAL A 52 0.64 -3.84 -10.67
N VAL A 53 -0.02 -4.21 -9.57
CA VAL A 53 0.32 -5.42 -8.82
C VAL A 53 0.19 -6.66 -9.70
N ARG A 54 -0.92 -6.80 -10.40
CA ARG A 54 -1.18 -7.94 -11.28
C ARG A 54 -0.14 -8.04 -12.39
N ALA A 55 0.20 -6.91 -13.00
CA ALA A 55 1.19 -6.88 -14.07
C ALA A 55 2.56 -7.32 -13.57
N LYS A 56 2.97 -6.87 -12.38
CA LYS A 56 4.26 -7.26 -11.80
C LYS A 56 4.28 -8.74 -11.42
N LEU A 57 3.21 -9.23 -10.82
CA LEU A 57 3.11 -10.66 -10.47
C LEU A 57 3.19 -11.54 -11.72
N ARG A 58 2.53 -11.13 -12.80
CA ARG A 58 2.59 -11.85 -14.09
C ARG A 58 4.01 -11.83 -14.66
N ALA A 59 4.66 -10.68 -14.64
CA ALA A 59 6.04 -10.57 -15.12
C ALA A 59 7.00 -11.47 -14.33
N MET A 60 6.84 -11.53 -13.01
CA MET A 60 7.63 -12.42 -12.17
C MET A 60 7.40 -13.90 -12.51
N GLU A 61 6.16 -14.27 -12.75
CA GLU A 61 5.80 -15.63 -13.15
C GLU A 61 6.47 -15.99 -14.49
N MET A 62 6.42 -15.09 -15.47
CA MET A 62 7.07 -15.28 -16.77
C MET A 62 8.59 -15.40 -16.65
N LEU A 63 9.18 -14.77 -15.66
CA LEU A 63 10.62 -14.80 -15.38
C LEU A 63 11.01 -15.97 -14.46
N ASN A 64 10.06 -16.77 -14.03
CA ASN A 64 10.24 -17.86 -13.04
C ASN A 64 10.82 -17.37 -11.72
N ILE A 65 10.44 -16.17 -11.31
CA ILE A 65 10.83 -15.62 -10.02
C ILE A 65 9.77 -16.00 -8.98
N THR A 66 10.19 -16.68 -7.91
CA THR A 66 9.30 -17.16 -6.87
C THR A 66 9.41 -16.37 -5.57
N GLU A 67 9.99 -15.20 -5.63
CA GLU A 67 10.16 -14.33 -4.47
C GLU A 67 8.86 -13.58 -4.17
N LYS A 68 8.76 -13.04 -2.96
CA LYS A 68 7.66 -12.17 -2.56
C LYS A 68 8.04 -10.73 -2.82
N ILE A 69 7.06 -9.91 -3.24
CA ILE A 69 7.25 -8.47 -3.37
C ILE A 69 7.20 -7.86 -1.97
N GLU A 70 8.26 -7.18 -1.56
CA GLU A 70 8.24 -6.41 -0.32
C GLU A 70 7.46 -5.11 -0.50
N ASP A 71 7.80 -4.32 -1.52
CA ASP A 71 6.99 -3.18 -1.95
C ASP A 71 7.31 -2.81 -3.39
N ILE A 72 6.39 -2.05 -3.99
CA ILE A 72 6.58 -1.41 -5.28
C ILE A 72 6.60 0.09 -5.01
N LEU A 73 7.72 0.74 -5.31
CA LEU A 73 7.85 2.18 -5.12
C LEU A 73 7.81 2.89 -6.47
N ILE A 74 6.89 3.83 -6.59
CA ILE A 74 6.79 4.70 -7.74
C ILE A 74 7.13 6.10 -7.29
N THR A 75 8.22 6.66 -7.81
CA THR A 75 8.69 7.99 -7.47
C THR A 75 8.18 8.98 -8.50
N LEU A 76 7.29 9.86 -8.07
CA LEU A 76 6.81 10.95 -8.89
C LEU A 76 7.59 12.22 -8.54
N ASP A 77 7.34 13.31 -9.25
CA ASP A 77 8.06 14.57 -9.02
C ASP A 77 7.93 15.06 -7.58
N THR A 78 6.73 14.98 -7.00
CA THR A 78 6.44 15.50 -5.67
C THR A 78 5.89 14.47 -4.69
N GLN A 79 5.69 13.23 -5.14
CA GLN A 79 5.08 12.18 -4.34
C GLN A 79 5.82 10.87 -4.47
N TYR A 80 5.71 10.05 -3.43
CA TYR A 80 5.99 8.62 -3.52
C TYR A 80 4.66 7.87 -3.47
N HIS A 81 4.47 6.91 -4.36
CA HIS A 81 3.38 5.95 -4.26
C HIS A 81 3.97 4.59 -3.94
N MET A 82 3.56 4.01 -2.83
CA MET A 82 4.10 2.74 -2.38
C MET A 82 2.98 1.71 -2.30
N ILE A 83 3.22 0.55 -2.88
CA ILE A 83 2.28 -0.58 -2.87
C ILE A 83 2.95 -1.72 -2.11
N ARG A 84 2.30 -2.20 -1.06
CA ARG A 84 2.85 -3.27 -0.21
C ARG A 84 1.90 -4.46 -0.18
N PRO A 85 2.14 -5.49 -1.00
CA PRO A 85 1.35 -6.72 -0.87
C PRO A 85 1.53 -7.31 0.52
N LEU A 86 0.43 -7.67 1.16
CA LEU A 86 0.50 -8.25 2.49
C LEU A 86 0.93 -9.71 2.40
N THR A 87 1.84 -10.11 3.28
CA THR A 87 2.42 -11.45 3.26
C THR A 87 1.91 -12.33 4.40
N SER A 88 1.15 -11.76 5.33
CA SER A 88 0.55 -12.51 6.42
C SER A 88 -0.54 -13.44 5.89
N ARG A 89 -0.82 -14.52 6.63
CA ARG A 89 -1.84 -15.48 6.24
C ARG A 89 -3.22 -14.82 6.11
N SER A 90 -3.57 -13.93 7.03
CA SER A 90 -4.87 -13.25 7.03
C SER A 90 -4.95 -12.16 5.96
N GLY A 91 -3.80 -11.61 5.55
CA GLY A 91 -3.74 -10.55 4.54
C GLY A 91 -3.50 -11.03 3.12
N LYS A 92 -3.51 -12.33 2.89
CA LYS A 92 -3.24 -12.90 1.55
C LYS A 92 -4.26 -12.37 0.54
N GLY A 93 -3.75 -11.86 -0.58
CA GLY A 93 -4.59 -11.28 -1.63
C GLY A 93 -4.91 -9.81 -1.40
N LEU A 94 -4.35 -9.20 -0.36
CA LEU A 94 -4.54 -7.79 -0.06
C LEU A 94 -3.23 -7.03 -0.26
N PHE A 95 -3.34 -5.73 -0.53
CA PHE A 95 -2.18 -4.84 -0.51
C PHE A 95 -2.53 -3.50 0.11
N LEU A 96 -1.52 -2.84 0.66
CA LEU A 96 -1.64 -1.46 1.11
C LEU A 96 -1.11 -0.54 0.01
N TYR A 97 -1.86 0.50 -0.31
CA TYR A 97 -1.43 1.60 -1.16
C TYR A 97 -1.29 2.84 -0.30
N VAL A 98 -0.12 3.48 -0.36
CA VAL A 98 0.16 4.68 0.42
C VAL A 98 0.76 5.74 -0.48
N ALA A 99 0.20 6.95 -0.44
CA ALA A 99 0.76 8.10 -1.12
C ALA A 99 1.41 9.03 -0.09
N LEU A 100 2.63 9.45 -0.35
CA LEU A 100 3.43 10.30 0.54
C LEU A 100 3.96 11.51 -0.21
N ARG A 101 4.06 12.66 0.48
CA ARG A 101 4.74 13.85 -0.07
C ARG A 101 6.25 13.64 0.06
N ARG A 102 6.97 13.81 -1.03
CA ARG A 102 8.44 13.61 -1.04
C ARG A 102 9.16 14.58 -0.13
N ASP A 103 8.73 15.84 -0.12
CA ASP A 103 9.39 16.91 0.65
C ASP A 103 9.17 16.80 2.16
N ARG A 104 8.26 15.91 2.60
CA ARG A 104 7.93 15.73 4.02
C ARG A 104 8.13 14.31 4.51
N SER A 105 8.61 13.42 3.66
CA SER A 105 8.72 12.00 3.99
C SER A 105 10.19 11.58 4.10
N ASN A 106 10.44 10.65 5.02
CA ASN A 106 11.66 9.87 5.06
C ASN A 106 11.28 8.46 4.63
N LEU A 107 11.75 8.04 3.46
CA LEU A 107 11.34 6.78 2.87
C LEU A 107 11.71 5.56 3.72
N ALA A 108 12.91 5.56 4.31
CA ALA A 108 13.34 4.46 5.18
C ALA A 108 12.45 4.36 6.42
N MET A 109 12.12 5.49 7.04
CA MET A 109 11.22 5.50 8.20
C MET A 109 9.81 5.10 7.83
N ALA A 110 9.32 5.54 6.67
CA ALA A 110 8.01 5.15 6.17
C ALA A 110 7.93 3.63 5.98
N ARG A 111 8.94 3.04 5.35
CA ARG A 111 9.01 1.58 5.18
C ARG A 111 9.05 0.84 6.51
N HIS A 112 9.84 1.33 7.45
CA HIS A 112 9.92 0.73 8.78
C HIS A 112 8.55 0.75 9.48
N ASN A 113 7.89 1.90 9.47
CA ASN A 113 6.59 2.05 10.12
C ASN A 113 5.51 1.21 9.44
N LEU A 114 5.51 1.16 8.11
CA LEU A 114 4.55 0.35 7.37
C LEU A 114 4.74 -1.14 7.66
N LYS A 115 5.97 -1.60 7.72
CA LYS A 115 6.26 -3.00 8.05
C LYS A 115 5.77 -3.36 9.45
N ARG A 116 6.00 -2.48 10.42
CA ARG A 116 5.53 -2.66 11.80
C ARG A 116 4.00 -2.71 11.85
N ILE A 117 3.33 -1.77 11.18
CA ILE A 117 1.86 -1.71 11.15
C ILE A 117 1.28 -2.95 10.47
N GLU A 118 1.86 -3.37 9.34
CA GLU A 118 1.47 -4.59 8.64
C GLU A 118 1.53 -5.82 9.52
N ASN A 119 2.62 -5.97 10.27
CA ASN A 119 2.82 -7.13 11.14
C ASN A 119 1.78 -7.19 12.26
N ASP A 120 1.26 -6.04 12.66
CA ASP A 120 0.28 -5.91 13.72
C ASP A 120 -1.16 -5.93 13.22
N LEU A 121 -1.34 -5.85 11.91
CA LEU A 121 -2.66 -5.79 11.29
C LEU A 121 -3.36 -7.15 11.31
N ASP A 122 -4.58 -7.13 11.80
CA ASP A 122 -5.46 -8.30 11.85
C ASP A 122 -6.67 -8.04 10.93
N VAL A 123 -6.74 -8.77 9.84
CA VAL A 123 -7.81 -8.62 8.82
C VAL A 123 -8.50 -9.94 8.51
#